data_9160ab5be39c0493ac3cad00381de444
#
_entry.id   9160ab5be39c0493ac3cad00381de444
#
_cell.length_a   1.000
_cell.length_b   1.000
_cell.length_c   1.000
_cell.angle_alpha   90.00
_cell.angle_beta   90.00
_cell.angle_gamma   90.00
#
_symmetry.space_group_name_H-M   'P 1'
#
loop_
_entity.id
_entity.type
_entity.pdbx_description
1 polymer ?
#
loop_
_entity_poly.entity_id
_entity_poly.type
_entity_poly.pdbx_seq_one_letter_code
_entity_poly.pdbx_strand_id
1 'polypeptide(L)'
;MSDRPQTTRNKIMCIMNTDNAQIMFLDTPGIHKPQHKLGQYMVRAAESTLHEVDVVLFVVDVSEKRGAGEDYILEQLRKVKTPVILVANKIDKLADKGKLFGIIESYTKDFTFAAVVPVSALQDTEFPGLVNEITKYLPEGPAYFPDDMITDQPERIIAAEMIREKVLRSTRDEVPHSIAVEIDEFKVRDNDDIYIRANIFVEQIPVTTLYDL
;
A
#
# COMPACT_ATOMS: atom_id res chain seq x y z
N MET A 1 4.60 -2.48 -6.82
CA MET A 1 4.75 -2.78 -5.37
C MET A 1 6.07 -3.50 -5.12
N SER A 2 6.76 -3.21 -4.04
CA SER A 2 8.07 -3.78 -3.71
C SER A 2 7.97 -4.56 -2.39
N ASP A 3 8.78 -5.59 -2.23
CA ASP A 3 8.86 -6.37 -0.97
C ASP A 3 9.53 -5.58 0.18
N ARG A 4 9.92 -4.33 -0.09
CA ARG A 4 10.61 -3.49 0.89
C ARG A 4 9.64 -2.55 1.60
N PRO A 5 9.83 -2.31 2.92
CA PRO A 5 9.04 -1.32 3.66
C PRO A 5 9.24 0.09 3.09
N GLN A 6 8.25 0.96 3.28
CA GLN A 6 8.26 2.37 2.82
C GLN A 6 8.30 2.55 1.29
N THR A 7 7.77 1.60 0.53
CA THR A 7 7.66 1.70 -0.94
C THR A 7 6.74 2.85 -1.32
N THR A 8 5.59 2.99 -0.67
CA THR A 8 4.62 4.07 -0.90
C THR A 8 4.89 5.21 0.07
N ARG A 9 5.11 6.42 -0.44
CA ARG A 9 5.35 7.63 0.36
C ARG A 9 4.23 8.64 0.26
N ASN A 10 3.56 8.68 -0.87
CA ASN A 10 2.46 9.59 -1.15
C ASN A 10 1.15 8.82 -1.27
N LYS A 11 0.04 9.49 -0.98
CA LYS A 11 -1.29 8.96 -1.24
C LYS A 11 -1.47 8.83 -2.76
N ILE A 12 -1.64 7.60 -3.25
CA ILE A 12 -1.87 7.33 -4.66
C ILE A 12 -3.28 6.77 -4.79
N MET A 13 -4.07 7.37 -5.68
CA MET A 13 -5.39 6.87 -6.01
C MET A 13 -5.31 5.94 -7.22
N CYS A 14 -5.87 4.74 -7.08
CA CYS A 14 -6.12 3.80 -8.17
C CYS A 14 -7.62 3.61 -8.34
N ILE A 15 -8.09 3.62 -9.56
CA ILE A 15 -9.50 3.50 -9.92
C ILE A 15 -9.71 2.11 -10.52
N MET A 16 -10.70 1.39 -9.99
CA MET A 16 -11.13 0.10 -10.50
C MET A 16 -12.60 0.19 -10.88
N ASN A 17 -12.90 -0.09 -12.13
CA ASN A 17 -14.26 -0.19 -12.64
C ASN A 17 -14.70 -1.65 -12.67
N THR A 18 -15.93 -1.91 -12.21
CA THR A 18 -16.63 -3.18 -12.30
C THR A 18 -17.97 -2.95 -12.97
N ASP A 19 -18.71 -4.00 -13.29
CA ASP A 19 -20.03 -3.87 -13.95
C ASP A 19 -21.03 -3.02 -13.16
N ASN A 20 -20.87 -2.93 -11.83
CA ASN A 20 -21.84 -2.30 -10.94
C ASN A 20 -21.23 -1.33 -9.91
N ALA A 21 -19.94 -1.08 -9.96
CA ALA A 21 -19.28 -0.16 -9.03
C ALA A 21 -17.99 0.45 -9.61
N GLN A 22 -17.69 1.67 -9.20
CA GLN A 22 -16.39 2.29 -9.37
C GLN A 22 -15.73 2.41 -8.00
N ILE A 23 -14.59 1.75 -7.81
CA ILE A 23 -13.88 1.68 -6.54
C ILE A 23 -12.61 2.52 -6.63
N MET A 24 -12.47 3.50 -5.76
CA MET A 24 -11.27 4.31 -5.65
C MET A 24 -10.41 3.80 -4.49
N PHE A 25 -9.33 3.12 -4.79
CA PHE A 25 -8.36 2.66 -3.80
C PHE A 25 -7.37 3.78 -3.49
N LEU A 26 -7.28 4.13 -2.23
CA LEU A 26 -6.27 5.06 -1.74
C LEU A 26 -5.13 4.26 -1.12
N ASP A 27 -4.04 4.07 -1.90
CA ASP A 27 -2.83 3.47 -1.35
C ASP A 27 -2.17 4.46 -0.39
N THR A 28 -2.01 4.04 0.85
CA THR A 28 -1.44 4.86 1.92
C THR A 28 -0.08 4.30 2.34
N PRO A 29 0.85 5.17 2.76
CA PRO A 29 2.06 4.70 3.40
C PRO A 29 1.72 3.76 4.56
N GLY A 30 2.48 2.67 4.72
CA GLY A 30 2.26 1.72 5.79
C GLY A 30 2.28 2.39 7.17
N ILE A 31 1.22 2.18 7.95
CA ILE A 31 1.12 2.70 9.33
C ILE A 31 2.03 1.83 10.21
N HIS A 32 3.07 2.43 10.76
CA HIS A 32 3.93 1.80 11.76
C HIS A 32 4.29 2.83 12.83
N LYS A 33 4.70 2.37 14.00
CA LYS A 33 5.11 3.29 15.07
C LYS A 33 6.25 4.19 14.56
N PRO A 34 6.03 5.52 14.44
CA PRO A 34 6.98 6.40 13.79
C PRO A 34 8.24 6.55 14.63
N GLN A 35 9.40 6.29 14.05
CA GLN A 35 10.70 6.50 14.69
C GLN A 35 11.33 7.85 14.29
N HIS A 36 10.92 8.43 13.14
CA HIS A 36 11.46 9.64 12.56
C HIS A 36 10.35 10.60 12.08
N LYS A 37 10.69 11.86 11.78
CA LYS A 37 9.75 12.90 11.31
C LYS A 37 8.98 12.48 10.05
N LEU A 38 9.63 11.82 9.09
CA LEU A 38 8.99 11.30 7.89
C LEU A 38 7.93 10.25 8.24
N GLY A 39 8.24 9.32 9.15
CA GLY A 39 7.27 8.33 9.64
C GLY A 39 6.05 8.97 10.31
N GLN A 40 6.23 10.05 11.07
CA GLN A 40 5.12 10.80 11.67
C GLN A 40 4.21 11.45 10.59
N TYR A 41 4.80 12.00 9.53
CA TYR A 41 4.05 12.53 8.40
C TYR A 41 3.23 11.43 7.71
N MET A 42 3.84 10.29 7.43
CA MET A 42 3.19 9.14 6.78
C MET A 42 2.02 8.61 7.61
N VAL A 43 2.19 8.50 8.94
CA VAL A 43 1.12 8.07 9.85
C VAL A 43 -0.04 9.07 9.84
N ARG A 44 0.24 10.38 9.92
CA ARG A 44 -0.82 11.42 9.87
C ARG A 44 -1.59 11.39 8.55
N ALA A 45 -0.89 11.21 7.42
CA ALA A 45 -1.52 11.10 6.11
C ALA A 45 -2.45 9.87 6.02
N ALA A 46 -2.06 8.76 6.60
CA ALA A 46 -2.89 7.57 6.66
C ALA A 46 -4.07 7.75 7.64
N GLU A 47 -3.85 8.33 8.83
CA GLU A 47 -4.92 8.60 9.81
C GLU A 47 -5.98 9.54 9.24
N SER A 48 -5.61 10.61 8.50
CA SER A 48 -6.61 11.49 7.87
C SER A 48 -7.46 10.74 6.86
N THR A 49 -6.86 9.84 6.09
CA THR A 49 -7.57 9.04 5.09
C THR A 49 -8.62 8.10 5.70
N LEU A 50 -8.39 7.57 6.91
CA LEU A 50 -9.34 6.67 7.59
C LEU A 50 -10.73 7.31 7.83
N HIS A 51 -10.82 8.62 7.90
CA HIS A 51 -12.07 9.37 8.11
C HIS A 51 -12.73 9.81 6.80
N GLU A 52 -12.04 9.71 5.67
CA GLU A 52 -12.48 10.21 4.37
C GLU A 52 -13.02 9.10 3.45
N VAL A 53 -12.89 7.84 3.86
CA VAL A 53 -13.23 6.67 3.03
C VAL A 53 -14.49 5.96 3.51
N ASP A 54 -15.18 5.28 2.57
CA ASP A 54 -16.39 4.50 2.86
C ASP A 54 -16.07 3.16 3.53
N VAL A 55 -14.88 2.58 3.24
CA VAL A 55 -14.42 1.31 3.81
C VAL A 55 -12.91 1.32 3.97
N VAL A 56 -12.41 0.70 5.02
CA VAL A 56 -10.98 0.52 5.29
C VAL A 56 -10.60 -0.94 5.07
N LEU A 57 -9.54 -1.19 4.32
CA LEU A 57 -8.93 -2.50 4.19
C LEU A 57 -7.72 -2.59 5.13
N PHE A 58 -7.82 -3.40 6.16
CA PHE A 58 -6.69 -3.74 7.01
C PHE A 58 -6.01 -5.00 6.48
N VAL A 59 -4.93 -4.81 5.74
CA VAL A 59 -4.20 -5.91 5.07
C VAL A 59 -3.08 -6.41 5.98
N VAL A 60 -3.11 -7.69 6.31
CA VAL A 60 -2.11 -8.36 7.16
C VAL A 60 -1.43 -9.51 6.44
N ASP A 61 -0.15 -9.73 6.74
CA ASP A 61 0.63 -10.87 6.26
C ASP A 61 0.43 -12.05 7.22
N VAL A 62 -0.35 -13.05 6.80
CA VAL A 62 -0.63 -14.22 7.66
C VAL A 62 0.54 -15.21 7.73
N SER A 63 1.58 -15.05 6.93
CA SER A 63 2.79 -15.87 7.02
C SER A 63 3.71 -15.46 8.17
N GLU A 64 3.49 -14.28 8.75
CA GLU A 64 4.24 -13.75 9.87
C GLU A 64 3.40 -13.71 11.16
N LYS A 65 4.07 -13.60 12.29
CA LYS A 65 3.36 -13.44 13.56
C LYS A 65 2.92 -12.01 13.74
N ARG A 66 1.68 -11.81 14.19
CA ARG A 66 1.17 -10.50 14.61
C ARG A 66 2.14 -9.85 15.61
N GLY A 67 2.47 -8.60 15.37
CA GLY A 67 3.42 -7.83 16.16
C GLY A 67 2.87 -6.49 16.62
N ALA A 68 3.71 -5.72 17.31
CA ALA A 68 3.35 -4.41 17.86
C ALA A 68 2.90 -3.38 16.79
N GLY A 69 3.27 -3.60 15.52
CA GLY A 69 2.83 -2.74 14.41
C GLY A 69 1.34 -2.87 14.15
N GLU A 70 0.86 -4.11 14.03
CA GLU A 70 -0.56 -4.39 13.83
C GLU A 70 -1.39 -3.98 15.05
N ASP A 71 -0.87 -4.17 16.26
CA ASP A 71 -1.55 -3.72 17.49
C ASP A 71 -1.73 -2.21 17.49
N TYR A 72 -0.71 -1.45 17.09
CA TYR A 72 -0.80 0.00 16.96
C TYR A 72 -1.85 0.41 15.92
N ILE A 73 -1.90 -0.26 14.76
CA ILE A 73 -2.92 0.00 13.74
C ILE A 73 -4.32 -0.27 14.28
N LEU A 74 -4.54 -1.39 14.96
CA LEU A 74 -5.84 -1.72 15.56
C LEU A 74 -6.30 -0.67 16.57
N GLU A 75 -5.39 -0.07 17.34
CA GLU A 75 -5.71 1.06 18.24
C GLU A 75 -6.18 2.29 17.46
N GLN A 76 -5.61 2.59 16.28
CA GLN A 76 -6.07 3.69 15.44
C GLN A 76 -7.45 3.38 14.84
N LEU A 77 -7.64 2.15 14.34
CA LEU A 77 -8.91 1.71 13.76
C LEU A 77 -10.09 1.76 14.75
N ARG A 78 -9.85 1.58 16.05
CA ARG A 78 -10.89 1.74 17.08
C ARG A 78 -11.44 3.16 17.20
N LYS A 79 -10.72 4.16 16.68
CA LYS A 79 -11.11 5.58 16.76
C LYS A 79 -12.01 6.01 15.60
N VAL A 80 -12.16 5.18 14.56
CA VAL A 80 -12.96 5.48 13.38
C VAL A 80 -14.27 4.69 13.41
N LYS A 81 -15.29 5.24 12.75
CA LYS A 81 -16.60 4.57 12.58
C LYS A 81 -16.72 3.85 11.24
N THR A 82 -15.77 4.10 10.35
CA THR A 82 -15.71 3.49 9.02
C THR A 82 -15.63 1.97 9.15
N PRO A 83 -16.42 1.19 8.39
CA PRO A 83 -16.32 -0.26 8.38
C PRO A 83 -14.92 -0.70 7.97
N VAL A 84 -14.38 -1.69 8.69
CA VAL A 84 -13.04 -2.23 8.46
C VAL A 84 -13.15 -3.68 8.01
N ILE A 85 -12.56 -4.01 6.86
CA ILE A 85 -12.43 -5.38 6.38
C ILE A 85 -11.02 -5.87 6.69
N LEU A 86 -10.89 -7.00 7.37
CA LEU A 86 -9.61 -7.69 7.54
C LEU A 86 -9.28 -8.48 6.28
N VAL A 87 -8.21 -8.12 5.61
CA VAL A 87 -7.68 -8.84 4.44
C VAL A 87 -6.48 -9.68 4.89
N ALA A 88 -6.71 -10.97 5.07
CA ALA A 88 -5.67 -11.93 5.48
C ALA A 88 -4.89 -12.39 4.24
N ASN A 89 -3.81 -11.67 3.91
CA ASN A 89 -3.03 -11.87 2.68
C ASN A 89 -1.88 -12.86 2.87
N LYS A 90 -1.37 -13.37 1.74
CA LYS A 90 -0.28 -14.35 1.61
C LYS A 90 -0.63 -15.72 2.17
N ILE A 91 -1.89 -16.15 2.02
CA ILE A 91 -2.32 -17.51 2.41
C ILE A 91 -1.58 -18.61 1.65
N ASP A 92 -0.99 -18.29 0.50
CA ASP A 92 -0.11 -19.18 -0.28
C ASP A 92 1.17 -19.56 0.45
N LYS A 93 1.65 -18.73 1.38
CA LYS A 93 2.84 -18.99 2.20
C LYS A 93 2.55 -19.84 3.43
N LEU A 94 1.30 -20.09 3.78
CA LEU A 94 0.95 -20.94 4.90
C LEU A 94 1.16 -22.42 4.54
N ALA A 95 2.14 -23.06 5.18
CA ALA A 95 2.39 -24.50 5.04
C ALA A 95 1.22 -25.35 5.58
N ASP A 96 0.52 -24.84 6.60
CA ASP A 96 -0.65 -25.47 7.22
C ASP A 96 -1.82 -24.48 7.20
N LYS A 97 -2.79 -24.72 6.32
CA LYS A 97 -4.00 -23.89 6.20
C LYS A 97 -4.88 -23.91 7.46
N GLY A 98 -4.77 -24.94 8.31
CA GLY A 98 -5.48 -25.02 9.58
C GLY A 98 -5.09 -23.89 10.55
N LYS A 99 -3.87 -23.36 10.43
CA LYS A 99 -3.39 -22.24 11.25
C LYS A 99 -4.08 -20.92 10.94
N LEU A 100 -4.66 -20.77 9.74
CA LEU A 100 -5.33 -19.55 9.32
C LEU A 100 -6.43 -19.12 10.29
N PHE A 101 -7.24 -20.06 10.78
CA PHE A 101 -8.29 -19.76 11.75
C PHE A 101 -7.74 -19.15 13.04
N GLY A 102 -6.68 -19.72 13.61
CA GLY A 102 -6.05 -19.20 14.83
C GLY A 102 -5.43 -17.83 14.62
N ILE A 103 -4.87 -17.56 13.42
CA ILE A 103 -4.34 -16.25 13.07
C ILE A 103 -5.47 -15.23 12.98
N ILE A 104 -6.53 -15.52 12.24
CA ILE A 104 -7.71 -14.64 12.11
C ILE A 104 -8.32 -14.39 13.50
N GLU A 105 -8.48 -15.42 14.31
CA GLU A 105 -9.01 -15.33 15.68
C GLU A 105 -8.20 -14.36 16.54
N SER A 106 -6.88 -14.32 16.37
CA SER A 106 -6.02 -13.39 17.11
C SER A 106 -6.33 -11.91 16.83
N TYR A 107 -6.87 -11.58 15.65
CA TYR A 107 -7.31 -10.22 15.30
C TYR A 107 -8.77 -9.98 15.71
N THR A 108 -9.66 -10.94 15.45
CA THR A 108 -11.10 -10.79 15.69
C THR A 108 -11.47 -10.79 17.18
N LYS A 109 -10.62 -11.30 18.06
CA LYS A 109 -10.76 -11.16 19.51
C LYS A 109 -10.61 -9.71 19.98
N ASP A 110 -9.75 -8.95 19.30
CA ASP A 110 -9.40 -7.59 19.72
C ASP A 110 -10.17 -6.51 18.97
N PHE A 111 -10.74 -6.82 17.81
CA PHE A 111 -11.44 -5.88 16.96
C PHE A 111 -12.59 -6.55 16.19
N THR A 112 -13.73 -5.84 16.10
CA THR A 112 -14.89 -6.28 15.32
C THR A 112 -14.75 -5.81 13.88
N PHE A 113 -14.40 -6.72 12.97
CA PHE A 113 -14.33 -6.42 11.54
C PHE A 113 -15.69 -6.53 10.87
N ALA A 114 -15.93 -5.73 9.85
CA ALA A 114 -17.13 -5.79 9.02
C ALA A 114 -17.15 -7.07 8.16
N ALA A 115 -15.98 -7.51 7.72
CA ALA A 115 -15.76 -8.79 7.05
C ALA A 115 -14.32 -9.27 7.24
N VAL A 116 -14.07 -10.55 6.98
CA VAL A 116 -12.73 -11.15 6.97
C VAL A 116 -12.56 -11.91 5.65
N VAL A 117 -11.58 -11.51 4.85
CA VAL A 117 -11.35 -12.09 3.53
C VAL A 117 -9.91 -12.60 3.43
N PRO A 118 -9.72 -13.93 3.42
CA PRO A 118 -8.41 -14.50 3.14
C PRO A 118 -8.09 -14.39 1.64
N VAL A 119 -6.88 -13.93 1.30
CA VAL A 119 -6.45 -13.76 -0.10
C VAL A 119 -5.00 -14.19 -0.32
N SER A 120 -4.65 -14.47 -1.56
CA SER A 120 -3.27 -14.47 -2.03
C SER A 120 -3.13 -13.48 -3.17
N ALA A 121 -2.58 -12.30 -2.89
CA ALA A 121 -2.32 -11.28 -3.90
C ALA A 121 -1.32 -11.77 -4.97
N LEU A 122 -0.44 -12.70 -4.62
CA LEU A 122 0.53 -13.28 -5.57
C LEU A 122 -0.13 -14.24 -6.56
N GLN A 123 -1.13 -15.01 -6.11
CA GLN A 123 -1.81 -16.04 -6.90
C GLN A 123 -3.15 -15.57 -7.48
N ASP A 124 -3.50 -14.30 -7.29
CA ASP A 124 -4.78 -13.71 -7.72
C ASP A 124 -6.00 -14.50 -7.22
N THR A 125 -5.87 -15.05 -6.01
CA THR A 125 -6.88 -15.90 -5.40
C THR A 125 -7.82 -15.07 -4.53
N GLU A 126 -9.16 -15.32 -4.66
CA GLU A 126 -10.24 -14.69 -3.88
C GLU A 126 -10.42 -13.17 -4.10
N PHE A 127 -9.80 -12.57 -5.12
CA PHE A 127 -10.01 -11.16 -5.42
C PHE A 127 -11.45 -10.80 -5.76
N PRO A 128 -12.20 -11.59 -6.55
CA PRO A 128 -13.62 -11.33 -6.76
C PRO A 128 -14.43 -11.33 -5.46
N GLY A 129 -14.08 -12.19 -4.50
CA GLY A 129 -14.70 -12.23 -3.18
C GLY A 129 -14.41 -10.95 -2.39
N LEU A 130 -13.17 -10.45 -2.42
CA LEU A 130 -12.79 -9.20 -1.77
C LEU A 130 -13.52 -8.00 -2.39
N VAL A 131 -13.57 -7.90 -3.73
CA VAL A 131 -14.27 -6.82 -4.42
C VAL A 131 -15.75 -6.83 -4.08
N ASN A 132 -16.40 -8.00 -4.06
CA ASN A 132 -17.78 -8.14 -3.66
C ASN A 132 -18.03 -7.69 -2.21
N GLU A 133 -17.12 -8.01 -1.28
CA GLU A 133 -17.25 -7.53 0.10
C GLU A 133 -17.10 -6.02 0.19
N ILE A 134 -16.15 -5.41 -0.51
CA ILE A 134 -15.96 -3.96 -0.55
C ILE A 134 -17.24 -3.28 -1.07
N THR A 135 -17.80 -3.76 -2.18
CA THR A 135 -18.97 -3.16 -2.85
C THR A 135 -20.19 -3.05 -1.93
N LYS A 136 -20.34 -3.95 -0.96
CA LYS A 136 -21.46 -3.90 0.02
C LYS A 136 -21.46 -2.67 0.89
N TYR A 137 -20.32 -2.01 1.07
CA TYR A 137 -20.15 -0.84 1.93
C TYR A 137 -20.05 0.47 1.16
N LEU A 138 -20.04 0.42 -0.17
CA LEU A 138 -19.98 1.62 -0.99
C LEU A 138 -21.38 2.26 -1.09
N PRO A 139 -21.46 3.60 -1.03
CA PRO A 139 -22.71 4.31 -1.24
C PRO A 139 -23.15 4.22 -2.71
N GLU A 140 -24.46 4.26 -2.95
CA GLU A 140 -25.01 4.44 -4.29
C GLU A 140 -24.70 5.85 -4.79
N GLY A 141 -24.22 5.93 -6.05
CA GLY A 141 -23.86 7.21 -6.67
C GLY A 141 -23.45 7.06 -8.14
N PRO A 142 -23.23 8.17 -8.83
CA PRO A 142 -22.71 8.15 -10.20
C PRO A 142 -21.23 7.76 -10.19
N ALA A 143 -20.73 7.27 -11.33
CA ALA A 143 -19.30 7.17 -11.56
C ALA A 143 -18.67 8.56 -11.56
N TYR A 144 -17.53 8.72 -10.88
CA TYR A 144 -16.82 10.00 -10.76
C TYR A 144 -15.75 10.17 -11.85
N PHE A 145 -15.26 9.06 -12.40
CA PHE A 145 -14.17 9.04 -13.38
C PHE A 145 -14.61 8.28 -14.64
N PRO A 146 -14.01 8.59 -15.81
CA PRO A 146 -14.18 7.79 -17.02
C PRO A 146 -13.81 6.32 -16.82
N ASP A 147 -14.47 5.42 -17.57
CA ASP A 147 -14.31 3.97 -17.40
C ASP A 147 -12.90 3.46 -17.74
N ASP A 148 -12.16 4.19 -18.58
CA ASP A 148 -10.80 3.89 -18.98
C ASP A 148 -9.73 4.49 -18.03
N MET A 149 -10.15 5.29 -17.06
CA MET A 149 -9.23 5.94 -16.12
C MET A 149 -8.86 4.99 -14.98
N ILE A 150 -7.55 4.74 -14.83
CA ILE A 150 -7.00 3.84 -13.80
C ILE A 150 -6.39 4.58 -12.59
N THR A 151 -6.14 5.88 -12.71
CA THR A 151 -5.58 6.74 -11.65
C THR A 151 -5.77 8.21 -12.00
N ASP A 152 -5.81 9.06 -10.99
CA ASP A 152 -5.84 10.52 -11.13
C ASP A 152 -4.44 11.15 -11.19
N GLN A 153 -3.40 10.33 -11.04
CA GLN A 153 -2.04 10.84 -10.99
C GLN A 153 -1.51 11.17 -12.39
N PRO A 154 -0.81 12.31 -12.56
CA PRO A 154 -0.09 12.59 -13.79
C PRO A 154 0.91 11.48 -14.15
N GLU A 155 1.00 11.13 -15.43
CA GLU A 155 1.93 10.09 -15.94
C GLU A 155 3.37 10.31 -15.47
N ARG A 156 3.78 11.56 -15.33
CA ARG A 156 5.09 11.95 -14.81
C ARG A 156 5.34 11.45 -13.38
N ILE A 157 4.33 11.47 -12.51
CA ILE A 157 4.43 10.97 -11.14
C ILE A 157 4.50 9.45 -11.15
N ILE A 158 3.69 8.79 -11.99
CA ILE A 158 3.71 7.33 -12.12
C ILE A 158 5.08 6.88 -12.62
N ALA A 159 5.63 7.54 -13.64
CA ALA A 159 6.96 7.25 -14.16
C ALA A 159 8.06 7.40 -13.09
N ALA A 160 7.99 8.46 -12.26
CA ALA A 160 8.93 8.64 -11.16
C ALA A 160 8.86 7.50 -10.14
N GLU A 161 7.65 7.06 -9.77
CA GLU A 161 7.45 5.94 -8.84
C GLU A 161 7.91 4.59 -9.45
N MET A 162 7.67 4.34 -10.72
CA MET A 162 8.16 3.15 -11.43
C MET A 162 9.70 3.10 -11.48
N ILE A 163 10.35 4.24 -11.75
CA ILE A 163 11.80 4.34 -11.72
C ILE A 163 12.31 4.08 -10.30
N ARG A 164 11.70 4.70 -9.30
CA ARG A 164 12.07 4.52 -7.90
C ARG A 164 11.94 3.06 -7.45
N GLU A 165 10.85 2.40 -7.80
CA GLU A 165 10.65 0.97 -7.52
C GLU A 165 11.75 0.12 -8.16
N LYS A 166 12.09 0.40 -9.43
CA LYS A 166 13.12 -0.34 -10.15
C LYS A 166 14.50 -0.16 -9.53
N VAL A 167 14.83 1.06 -9.13
CA VAL A 167 16.08 1.35 -8.40
C VAL A 167 16.13 0.60 -7.08
N LEU A 168 15.06 0.64 -6.27
CA LEU A 168 14.96 -0.10 -5.01
C LEU A 168 15.12 -1.61 -5.18
N ARG A 169 14.59 -2.18 -6.26
CA ARG A 169 14.75 -3.62 -6.56
C ARG A 169 16.15 -3.97 -7.06
N SER A 170 16.79 -3.06 -7.80
CA SER A 170 18.12 -3.28 -8.38
C SER A 170 19.26 -3.05 -7.39
N THR A 171 19.02 -2.30 -6.32
CA THR A 171 19.97 -2.02 -5.27
C THR A 171 19.80 -3.03 -4.14
N ARG A 172 20.88 -3.78 -3.83
CA ARG A 172 20.94 -4.68 -2.67
C ARG A 172 21.03 -3.85 -1.37
N ASP A 173 21.22 -4.48 -0.25
CA ASP A 173 21.13 -3.91 1.12
C ASP A 173 21.98 -2.66 1.42
N GLU A 174 22.80 -2.22 0.48
CA GLU A 174 23.73 -1.10 0.62
C GLU A 174 23.13 0.28 0.28
N VAL A 175 21.91 0.34 -0.27
CA VAL A 175 21.27 1.63 -0.60
C VAL A 175 20.32 2.05 0.51
N PRO A 176 20.55 3.23 1.10
CA PRO A 176 19.74 3.73 2.21
C PRO A 176 18.26 3.87 1.84
N HIS A 177 17.41 3.86 2.85
CA HIS A 177 15.95 4.00 2.78
C HIS A 177 15.45 5.30 2.10
N SER A 178 16.34 6.13 1.56
CA SER A 178 16.06 7.44 1.00
C SER A 178 16.49 7.55 -0.47
N ILE A 179 15.70 6.95 -1.37
CA ILE A 179 15.81 7.23 -2.81
C ILE A 179 14.69 8.19 -3.17
N ALA A 180 15.02 9.31 -3.78
CA ALA A 180 14.07 10.21 -4.42
C ALA A 180 14.33 10.24 -5.94
N VAL A 181 13.26 10.33 -6.71
CA VAL A 181 13.32 10.44 -8.17
C VAL A 181 12.57 11.69 -8.57
N GLU A 182 13.22 12.54 -9.34
CA GLU A 182 12.66 13.75 -9.94
C GLU A 182 12.72 13.63 -11.46
N ILE A 183 11.58 13.77 -12.11
CA ILE A 183 11.52 13.81 -13.58
C ILE A 183 11.86 15.22 -14.03
N ASP A 184 12.96 15.36 -14.74
CA ASP A 184 13.40 16.63 -15.33
C ASP A 184 12.70 16.88 -16.69
N GLU A 185 12.72 15.91 -17.60
CA GLU A 185 12.00 15.99 -18.86
C GLU A 185 11.04 14.80 -19.04
N PHE A 186 9.86 15.11 -19.58
CA PHE A 186 8.86 14.12 -19.99
C PHE A 186 8.25 14.61 -21.31
N LYS A 187 8.58 13.95 -22.42
CA LYS A 187 8.20 14.36 -23.77
C LYS A 187 7.72 13.19 -24.58
N VAL A 188 6.56 13.33 -25.21
CA VAL A 188 6.10 12.41 -26.25
C VAL A 188 6.81 12.77 -27.55
N ARG A 189 7.40 11.80 -28.25
CA ARG A 189 8.04 11.95 -29.55
C ARG A 189 7.06 11.68 -30.69
N ASP A 190 7.43 12.05 -31.90
CA ASP A 190 6.59 11.90 -33.09
C ASP A 190 6.19 10.42 -33.41
N ASN A 191 6.92 9.46 -32.87
CA ASN A 191 6.65 8.02 -33.00
C ASN A 191 5.89 7.42 -31.80
N ASP A 192 5.24 8.25 -31.00
CA ASP A 192 4.54 7.89 -29.76
C ASP A 192 5.43 7.35 -28.62
N ASP A 193 6.76 7.34 -28.80
CA ASP A 193 7.67 7.00 -27.71
C ASP A 193 7.71 8.12 -26.68
N ILE A 194 7.79 7.74 -25.40
CA ILE A 194 7.93 8.70 -24.29
C ILE A 194 9.40 8.80 -23.91
N TYR A 195 9.97 9.99 -24.10
CA TYR A 195 11.30 10.33 -23.61
C TYR A 195 11.24 10.83 -22.18
N ILE A 196 11.98 10.18 -21.27
CA ILE A 196 12.04 10.57 -19.87
C ILE A 196 13.49 10.80 -19.47
N ARG A 197 13.77 11.98 -18.90
CA ARG A 197 15.01 12.28 -18.19
C ARG A 197 14.70 12.44 -16.70
N ALA A 198 15.37 11.67 -15.85
CA ALA A 198 15.14 11.66 -14.41
C ALA A 198 16.45 11.80 -13.64
N ASN A 199 16.38 12.54 -12.53
CA ASN A 199 17.44 12.63 -11.53
C ASN A 199 17.10 11.67 -10.38
N ILE A 200 18.07 10.82 -10.01
CA ILE A 200 17.93 9.89 -8.90
C ILE A 200 18.81 10.39 -7.76
N PHE A 201 18.19 10.79 -6.66
CA PHE A 201 18.86 11.23 -5.47
C PHE A 201 18.95 10.07 -4.49
N VAL A 202 20.16 9.84 -3.97
CA VAL A 202 20.42 8.81 -2.98
C VAL A 202 21.08 9.47 -1.77
N GLU A 203 20.52 9.25 -0.59
CA GLU A 203 21.14 9.72 0.64
C GLU A 203 22.36 8.85 0.95
N GLN A 204 23.55 9.44 0.94
CA GLN A 204 24.76 8.77 1.38
C GLN A 204 24.80 8.74 2.92
N ILE A 205 24.75 7.55 3.50
CA ILE A 205 25.21 7.37 4.88
C ILE A 205 26.73 7.46 4.80
N PRO A 206 27.39 8.42 5.49
CA PRO A 206 28.84 8.41 5.57
C PRO A 206 29.26 7.08 6.21
N VAL A 207 29.93 6.23 5.43
CA VAL A 207 30.62 5.05 5.95
C VAL A 207 31.76 5.61 6.80
N THR A 208 31.56 5.68 8.10
CA THR A 208 32.66 5.91 9.03
C THR A 208 33.48 4.61 9.02
N THR A 209 34.50 4.58 8.20
CA THR A 209 35.47 3.50 8.19
C THR A 209 36.20 3.55 9.51
N LEU A 210 35.80 2.74 10.47
CA LEU A 210 36.59 2.38 11.62
C LEU A 210 37.70 1.43 11.13
N TYR A 211 38.81 2.01 10.67
CA TYR A 211 40.10 1.36 10.73
C TYR A 211 40.73 1.82 12.06
N ASP A 212 40.53 1.04 13.09
CA ASP A 212 41.42 1.02 14.24
C ASP A 212 41.99 -0.39 14.37
N LEU A 213 43.30 -0.43 14.25
CA LEU A 213 44.22 -1.54 14.36
C LEU A 213 44.21 -2.18 15.77
#